data_fce1490fe21202a68b9a0cb837aa374c
#
_entry.id   fce1490fe21202a68b9a0cb837aa374c
#
_cell.length_a   1.000
_cell.length_b   1.000
_cell.length_c   1.000
_cell.angle_alpha   90.00
_cell.angle_beta   90.00
_cell.angle_gamma   90.00
#
_symmetry.space_group_name_H-M   'P 1'
#
loop_
_entity.id
_entity.type
_entity.pdbx_description
1 polymer ?
#
loop_
_entity_poly.entity_id
_entity_poly.type
_entity_poly.pdbx_seq_one_letter_code
_entity_poly.pdbx_strand_id
1 'polypeptide(L)'
;GNDCGQCLQSGWAFIPKSKGYTRIEASLLKGKTELVKGDDLLFAVELNTKGITTQGSVADTTGALVNFLRGVGMEVPVYKGGTPEGDYLLVGAYEPTQWGSGMSDIMEWVYKGHTLIIVDNPERWAEFLADKEVLDYRGSKILGKSWYGGNFFNREHPIFMNLPANSAFNWEYQCFATYNRRRIGLRCFNGETLVGCVSDHKKEVYSALQVIPAGSGKVIITTLDIPA
;
A
#
# COMPACT_ATOMS: atom_id res chain seq x y z
N GLY A 1 37.95 14.16 -12.06
CA GLY A 1 37.20 13.25 -11.23
C GLY A 1 37.51 11.83 -11.68
N ASN A 2 37.96 10.99 -10.77
CA ASN A 2 38.15 9.58 -11.11
C ASN A 2 36.75 8.97 -11.14
N ASP A 3 36.33 8.47 -12.30
CA ASP A 3 35.14 7.65 -12.42
C ASP A 3 35.33 6.37 -11.59
N CYS A 4 34.57 6.22 -10.53
CA CYS A 4 34.68 5.09 -9.61
C CYS A 4 34.15 3.76 -10.17
N GLY A 5 33.64 3.76 -11.42
CA GLY A 5 33.11 2.58 -12.05
C GLY A 5 32.94 2.72 -13.55
N GLN A 6 33.09 1.61 -14.26
CA GLN A 6 32.84 1.48 -15.69
C GLN A 6 31.77 0.42 -15.93
N CYS A 7 30.70 0.77 -16.66
CA CYS A 7 29.72 -0.20 -17.12
C CYS A 7 30.33 -1.03 -18.25
N LEU A 8 30.58 -2.32 -18.00
CA LEU A 8 31.15 -3.25 -18.98
C LEU A 8 30.06 -3.90 -19.84
N GLN A 9 28.88 -4.11 -19.29
CA GLN A 9 27.76 -4.72 -19.96
C GLN A 9 26.44 -4.21 -19.36
N SER A 10 25.42 -4.03 -20.20
CA SER A 10 24.06 -3.64 -19.79
C SER A 10 23.02 -4.35 -20.66
N GLY A 11 21.74 -4.21 -20.28
CA GLY A 11 20.62 -4.72 -21.07
C GLY A 11 20.36 -6.23 -20.92
N TRP A 12 20.81 -6.83 -19.83
CA TRP A 12 20.46 -8.24 -19.53
C TRP A 12 19.03 -8.33 -19.03
N ALA A 13 18.28 -9.28 -19.55
CA ALA A 13 16.93 -9.61 -19.11
C ALA A 13 16.84 -11.11 -18.80
N PHE A 14 16.18 -11.45 -17.72
CA PHE A 14 15.87 -12.83 -17.38
C PHE A 14 14.53 -12.90 -16.64
N ILE A 15 13.88 -14.05 -16.69
CA ILE A 15 12.66 -14.33 -15.95
C ILE A 15 13.03 -15.29 -14.82
N PRO A 16 12.81 -14.89 -13.55
CA PRO A 16 13.04 -15.78 -12.42
C PRO A 16 12.22 -17.08 -12.56
N LYS A 17 12.82 -18.23 -12.26
CA LYS A 17 12.16 -19.53 -12.34
C LYS A 17 11.29 -19.86 -11.13
N SER A 18 11.48 -19.15 -10.03
CA SER A 18 10.75 -19.33 -8.76
C SER A 18 10.26 -18.01 -8.21
N LYS A 19 9.17 -18.05 -7.47
CA LYS A 19 8.68 -16.93 -6.67
C LYS A 19 9.55 -16.78 -5.42
N GLY A 20 9.58 -15.57 -4.87
CA GLY A 20 10.37 -15.22 -3.70
C GLY A 20 11.75 -14.66 -4.07
N TYR A 21 12.67 -14.71 -3.13
CA TYR A 21 14.01 -14.17 -3.32
C TYR A 21 14.84 -15.04 -4.27
N THR A 22 15.41 -14.40 -5.28
CA THR A 22 16.36 -15.00 -6.22
C THR A 22 17.66 -14.21 -6.13
N ARG A 23 18.77 -14.91 -5.80
CA ARG A 23 20.11 -14.33 -5.81
C ARG A 23 20.64 -14.32 -7.23
N ILE A 24 21.10 -13.16 -7.67
CA ILE A 24 21.84 -13.00 -8.91
C ILE A 24 23.31 -12.85 -8.54
N GLU A 25 24.15 -13.66 -9.15
CA GLU A 25 25.59 -13.57 -8.99
C GLU A 25 26.24 -13.20 -10.32
N ALA A 26 27.18 -12.29 -10.28
CA ALA A 26 27.98 -11.89 -11.44
C ALA A 26 29.46 -12.02 -11.12
N SER A 27 30.21 -12.67 -12.01
CA SER A 27 31.65 -12.78 -11.89
C SER A 27 32.34 -12.17 -13.10
N LEU A 28 33.36 -11.37 -12.86
CA LEU A 28 34.27 -10.88 -13.89
C LEU A 28 35.44 -11.85 -14.02
N LEU A 29 35.62 -12.38 -15.21
CA LEU A 29 36.67 -13.38 -15.51
C LEU A 29 37.73 -12.82 -16.46
N LYS A 30 39.00 -13.17 -16.22
CA LYS A 30 40.09 -13.03 -17.17
C LYS A 30 40.55 -14.42 -17.60
N GLY A 31 40.08 -14.86 -18.76
CA GLY A 31 40.21 -16.26 -19.17
C GLY A 31 39.40 -17.17 -18.22
N LYS A 32 40.07 -18.04 -17.48
CA LYS A 32 39.47 -18.92 -16.47
C LYS A 32 39.60 -18.39 -15.02
N THR A 33 40.27 -17.27 -14.83
CA THR A 33 40.53 -16.73 -13.50
C THR A 33 39.45 -15.72 -13.15
N GLU A 34 38.73 -15.96 -12.02
CA GLU A 34 37.79 -15.00 -11.46
C GLU A 34 38.57 -13.85 -10.84
N LEU A 35 38.27 -12.63 -11.28
CA LEU A 35 38.89 -11.39 -10.79
C LEU A 35 38.06 -10.77 -9.66
N VAL A 36 36.75 -10.76 -9.83
CA VAL A 36 35.82 -10.25 -8.84
C VAL A 36 34.47 -10.90 -9.00
N LYS A 37 33.78 -11.08 -7.90
CA LYS A 37 32.40 -11.57 -7.82
C LYS A 37 31.55 -10.58 -7.03
N GLY A 38 30.33 -10.34 -7.48
CA GLY A 38 29.31 -9.59 -6.78
C GLY A 38 27.97 -10.31 -6.87
N ASP A 39 27.07 -9.97 -6.00
CA ASP A 39 25.72 -10.51 -6.00
C ASP A 39 24.67 -9.47 -5.58
N ASP A 40 23.44 -9.73 -5.96
CA ASP A 40 22.27 -8.96 -5.56
C ASP A 40 21.06 -9.88 -5.39
N LEU A 41 20.05 -9.42 -4.65
CA LEU A 41 18.82 -10.14 -4.41
C LEU A 41 17.67 -9.48 -5.16
N LEU A 42 16.98 -10.27 -5.97
CA LEU A 42 15.70 -9.88 -6.57
C LEU A 42 14.55 -10.62 -5.89
N PHE A 43 13.45 -9.93 -5.74
CA PHE A 43 12.20 -10.54 -5.31
C PHE A 43 11.27 -10.72 -6.51
N ALA A 44 10.86 -11.97 -6.78
CA ALA A 44 9.91 -12.30 -7.83
C ALA A 44 8.56 -12.61 -7.23
N VAL A 45 7.52 -11.89 -7.68
CA VAL A 45 6.14 -12.11 -7.28
C VAL A 45 5.26 -12.28 -8.51
N GLU A 46 4.28 -13.16 -8.41
CA GLU A 46 3.17 -13.24 -9.35
C GLU A 46 1.91 -12.74 -8.64
N LEU A 47 1.47 -11.54 -9.01
CA LEU A 47 0.21 -11.01 -8.54
C LEU A 47 -0.90 -11.63 -9.38
N ASN A 48 -1.59 -12.60 -8.79
CA ASN A 48 -2.71 -13.26 -9.44
C ASN A 48 -4.03 -12.73 -8.89
N THR A 49 -4.70 -11.90 -9.68
CA THR A 49 -6.05 -11.40 -9.38
C THR A 49 -7.15 -12.38 -9.83
N LYS A 50 -6.78 -13.43 -10.58
CA LYS A 50 -7.71 -14.47 -11.00
C LYS A 50 -8.16 -15.28 -9.80
N GLY A 51 -9.45 -15.41 -9.60
CA GLY A 51 -10.04 -16.16 -8.47
C GLY A 51 -10.38 -15.30 -7.25
N ILE A 52 -10.23 -13.99 -7.31
CA ILE A 52 -10.85 -13.10 -6.33
C ILE A 52 -12.36 -13.19 -6.55
N THR A 53 -13.05 -13.85 -5.63
CA THR A 53 -14.50 -14.09 -5.68
C THR A 53 -15.30 -13.09 -4.86
N THR A 54 -14.62 -12.27 -4.03
CA THR A 54 -15.26 -11.23 -3.22
C THR A 54 -15.87 -10.16 -4.12
N GLN A 55 -17.13 -9.88 -3.89
CA GLN A 55 -17.85 -8.82 -4.58
C GLN A 55 -17.78 -7.53 -3.80
N GLY A 56 -17.69 -6.42 -4.48
CA GLY A 56 -17.67 -5.11 -3.85
C GLY A 56 -17.99 -4.00 -4.84
N SER A 57 -17.85 -2.78 -4.39
CA SER A 57 -18.07 -1.58 -5.20
C SER A 57 -16.98 -0.53 -4.98
N VAL A 58 -16.86 0.41 -5.90
CA VAL A 58 -15.87 1.50 -5.88
C VAL A 58 -16.58 2.86 -5.86
N ALA A 59 -16.25 3.68 -4.88
CA ALA A 59 -16.60 5.09 -4.85
C ALA A 59 -15.38 5.93 -5.26
N ASP A 60 -15.38 6.47 -6.46
CA ASP A 60 -14.29 7.28 -7.02
C ASP A 60 -14.84 8.29 -8.03
N THR A 61 -14.72 9.58 -7.73
CA THR A 61 -15.24 10.65 -8.60
C THR A 61 -14.37 10.90 -9.83
N THR A 62 -13.11 10.49 -9.80
CA THR A 62 -12.15 10.70 -10.90
C THR A 62 -12.11 9.56 -11.89
N GLY A 63 -12.57 8.38 -11.48
CA GLY A 63 -12.44 7.15 -12.26
C GLY A 63 -11.02 6.55 -12.30
N ALA A 64 -10.05 7.18 -11.66
CA ALA A 64 -8.66 6.71 -11.64
C ALA A 64 -8.53 5.32 -11.01
N LEU A 65 -9.19 5.11 -9.87
CA LEU A 65 -9.18 3.83 -9.18
C LEU A 65 -9.89 2.72 -9.98
N VAL A 66 -11.01 3.04 -10.62
CA VAL A 66 -11.72 2.11 -11.52
C VAL A 66 -10.83 1.69 -12.69
N ASN A 67 -10.12 2.64 -13.28
CA ASN A 67 -9.19 2.37 -14.38
C ASN A 67 -8.00 1.52 -13.93
N PHE A 68 -7.44 1.81 -12.76
CA PHE A 68 -6.38 1.00 -12.16
C PHE A 68 -6.83 -0.45 -11.95
N LEU A 69 -7.99 -0.66 -11.32
CA LEU A 69 -8.53 -2.01 -11.07
C LEU A 69 -8.75 -2.78 -12.37
N ARG A 70 -9.32 -2.12 -13.40
CA ARG A 70 -9.47 -2.71 -14.72
C ARG A 70 -8.11 -3.09 -15.34
N GLY A 71 -7.10 -2.24 -15.17
CA GLY A 71 -5.74 -2.49 -15.64
C GLY A 71 -5.11 -3.75 -15.04
N VAL A 72 -5.47 -4.10 -13.80
CA VAL A 72 -5.02 -5.34 -13.14
C VAL A 72 -6.01 -6.51 -13.29
N GLY A 73 -7.00 -6.36 -14.18
CA GLY A 73 -7.95 -7.43 -14.53
C GLY A 73 -9.12 -7.60 -13.54
N MET A 74 -9.41 -6.56 -12.73
CA MET A 74 -10.53 -6.54 -11.81
C MET A 74 -11.62 -5.60 -12.33
N GLU A 75 -12.81 -6.14 -12.56
CA GLU A 75 -14.00 -5.35 -12.86
C GLU A 75 -14.84 -5.19 -11.59
N VAL A 76 -14.91 -3.97 -11.07
CA VAL A 76 -15.64 -3.65 -9.85
C VAL A 76 -16.69 -2.60 -10.17
N PRO A 77 -17.99 -2.82 -9.80
CA PRO A 77 -19.05 -1.86 -10.06
C PRO A 77 -18.81 -0.52 -9.33
N VAL A 78 -19.21 0.56 -10.00
CA VAL A 78 -19.19 1.89 -9.39
C VAL A 78 -20.32 2.02 -8.39
N TYR A 79 -20.02 2.45 -7.18
CA TYR A 79 -21.00 2.75 -6.15
C TYR A 79 -21.88 3.94 -6.54
N LYS A 80 -23.19 3.77 -6.45
CA LYS A 80 -24.18 4.77 -6.88
C LYS A 80 -24.95 5.43 -5.74
N GLY A 81 -24.59 5.14 -4.50
CA GLY A 81 -25.30 5.61 -3.30
C GLY A 81 -26.16 4.52 -2.65
N GLY A 82 -26.65 4.83 -1.44
CA GLY A 82 -27.42 3.90 -0.62
C GLY A 82 -26.53 2.91 0.16
N THR A 83 -27.09 1.76 0.54
CA THR A 83 -26.32 0.69 1.17
C THR A 83 -25.42 0.04 0.11
N PRO A 84 -24.09 -0.08 0.36
CA PRO A 84 -23.20 -0.75 -0.59
C PRO A 84 -23.58 -2.22 -0.79
N GLU A 85 -23.37 -2.71 -1.99
CA GLU A 85 -23.54 -4.13 -2.31
C GLU A 85 -22.22 -4.89 -2.18
N GLY A 86 -22.30 -6.16 -1.74
CA GLY A 86 -21.13 -7.04 -1.63
C GLY A 86 -20.39 -6.93 -0.30
N ASP A 87 -19.12 -7.35 -0.31
CA ASP A 87 -18.31 -7.55 0.90
C ASP A 87 -17.48 -6.32 1.27
N TYR A 88 -17.17 -5.45 0.27
CA TYR A 88 -16.35 -4.27 0.49
C TYR A 88 -16.80 -3.06 -0.34
N LEU A 89 -16.52 -1.88 0.20
CA LEU A 89 -16.56 -0.61 -0.51
C LEU A 89 -15.15 -0.02 -0.55
N LEU A 90 -14.60 0.14 -1.76
CA LEU A 90 -13.30 0.75 -1.98
C LEU A 90 -13.48 2.23 -2.33
N VAL A 91 -12.84 3.11 -1.57
CA VAL A 91 -13.00 4.56 -1.67
C VAL A 91 -11.72 5.20 -2.18
N GLY A 92 -11.80 5.75 -3.37
CA GLY A 92 -10.77 6.58 -4.00
C GLY A 92 -10.98 8.07 -3.74
N ALA A 93 -10.90 8.88 -4.78
CA ALA A 93 -11.07 10.33 -4.70
C ALA A 93 -12.54 10.70 -4.36
N TYR A 94 -12.89 10.51 -3.10
CA TYR A 94 -14.21 10.79 -2.55
C TYR A 94 -14.09 11.35 -1.13
N GLU A 95 -14.78 12.45 -0.85
CA GLU A 95 -14.76 13.08 0.48
C GLU A 95 -15.91 12.53 1.33
N PRO A 96 -15.71 12.31 2.65
CA PRO A 96 -16.79 11.86 3.54
C PRO A 96 -18.04 12.73 3.50
N THR A 97 -17.84 14.03 3.37
CA THR A 97 -18.93 15.03 3.31
C THR A 97 -19.82 14.92 2.08
N GLN A 98 -19.33 14.30 0.99
CA GLN A 98 -20.10 14.13 -0.24
C GLN A 98 -21.23 13.09 -0.11
N TRP A 99 -21.15 12.23 0.91
CA TRP A 99 -22.18 11.22 1.16
C TRP A 99 -23.33 11.71 2.03
N GLY A 100 -23.17 12.81 2.76
CA GLY A 100 -24.23 13.37 3.61
C GLY A 100 -24.85 12.32 4.53
N SER A 101 -26.18 12.15 4.46
CA SER A 101 -26.91 11.12 5.24
C SER A 101 -26.59 9.68 4.84
N GLY A 102 -26.14 9.45 3.62
CA GLY A 102 -25.75 8.09 3.15
C GLY A 102 -24.55 7.51 3.89
N MET A 103 -23.76 8.33 4.56
CA MET A 103 -22.65 7.84 5.36
C MET A 103 -23.09 7.02 6.57
N SER A 104 -24.25 7.31 7.14
CA SER A 104 -24.82 6.49 8.24
C SER A 104 -25.15 5.08 7.74
N ASP A 105 -25.69 4.96 6.53
CA ASP A 105 -26.03 3.66 5.93
C ASP A 105 -24.76 2.84 5.64
N ILE A 106 -23.69 3.50 5.19
CA ILE A 106 -22.39 2.85 4.97
C ILE A 106 -21.80 2.35 6.29
N MET A 107 -21.80 3.17 7.34
CA MET A 107 -21.27 2.76 8.64
C MET A 107 -22.11 1.64 9.27
N GLU A 108 -23.42 1.68 9.14
CA GLU A 108 -24.28 0.59 9.58
C GLU A 108 -23.99 -0.72 8.83
N TRP A 109 -23.77 -0.62 7.52
CA TRP A 109 -23.35 -1.74 6.68
C TRP A 109 -21.98 -2.30 7.11
N VAL A 110 -21.01 -1.44 7.42
CA VAL A 110 -19.71 -1.86 7.97
C VAL A 110 -19.90 -2.58 9.31
N TYR A 111 -20.70 -2.04 10.23
CA TYR A 111 -20.94 -2.65 11.54
C TYR A 111 -21.59 -4.05 11.45
N LYS A 112 -22.28 -4.36 10.35
CA LYS A 112 -22.87 -5.67 10.06
C LYS A 112 -21.89 -6.70 9.52
N GLY A 113 -20.61 -6.36 9.33
CA GLY A 113 -19.57 -7.33 8.99
C GLY A 113 -18.82 -7.04 7.69
N HIS A 114 -19.08 -5.90 7.06
CA HIS A 114 -18.48 -5.55 5.78
C HIS A 114 -17.20 -4.70 5.93
N THR A 115 -16.50 -4.46 4.82
CA THR A 115 -15.21 -3.77 4.84
C THR A 115 -15.26 -2.45 4.07
N LEU A 116 -14.94 -1.35 4.73
CA LEU A 116 -14.69 -0.05 4.09
C LEU A 116 -13.17 0.11 3.88
N ILE A 117 -12.74 0.34 2.64
CA ILE A 117 -11.32 0.48 2.27
C ILE A 117 -11.09 1.88 1.73
N ILE A 118 -10.29 2.68 2.41
CA ILE A 118 -10.02 4.08 2.11
C ILE A 118 -8.60 4.20 1.59
N VAL A 119 -8.45 4.64 0.34
CA VAL A 119 -7.14 4.69 -0.34
C VAL A 119 -6.77 6.09 -0.83
N ASP A 120 -7.65 7.07 -0.64
CA ASP A 120 -7.38 8.47 -0.95
C ASP A 120 -7.95 9.39 0.13
N ASN A 121 -7.44 10.63 0.22
CA ASN A 121 -7.81 11.60 1.25
C ASN A 121 -7.78 11.06 2.70
N PRO A 122 -6.76 10.27 3.10
CA PRO A 122 -6.78 9.54 4.36
C PRO A 122 -6.88 10.44 5.59
N GLU A 123 -6.36 11.66 5.55
CA GLU A 123 -6.45 12.62 6.65
C GLU A 123 -7.89 13.05 6.90
N ARG A 124 -8.63 13.38 5.83
CA ARG A 124 -10.06 13.76 5.91
C ARG A 124 -10.92 12.62 6.42
N TRP A 125 -10.64 11.42 5.94
CA TRP A 125 -11.33 10.23 6.43
C TRP A 125 -11.01 9.91 7.87
N ALA A 126 -9.75 10.07 8.30
CA ALA A 126 -9.35 9.86 9.69
C ALA A 126 -10.03 10.86 10.63
N GLU A 127 -10.12 12.13 10.27
CA GLU A 127 -10.89 13.16 11.00
C GLU A 127 -12.36 12.75 11.13
N PHE A 128 -12.99 12.38 10.01
CA PHE A 128 -14.39 11.97 10.00
C PHE A 128 -14.64 10.72 10.86
N LEU A 129 -13.79 9.70 10.76
CA LEU A 129 -13.92 8.47 11.56
C LEU A 129 -13.68 8.73 13.05
N ALA A 130 -12.87 9.73 13.40
CA ALA A 130 -12.66 10.15 14.77
C ALA A 130 -13.90 10.86 15.32
N ASP A 131 -14.54 11.73 14.55
CA ASP A 131 -15.80 12.38 14.92
C ASP A 131 -16.96 11.39 15.13
N LYS A 132 -16.86 10.21 14.51
CA LYS A 132 -17.79 9.09 14.69
C LYS A 132 -17.36 8.09 15.77
N GLU A 133 -16.30 8.36 16.50
CA GLU A 133 -15.74 7.50 17.57
C GLU A 133 -15.29 6.10 17.05
N VAL A 134 -15.04 5.98 15.74
CA VAL A 134 -14.54 4.75 15.12
C VAL A 134 -13.02 4.66 15.21
N LEU A 135 -12.34 5.80 15.08
CA LEU A 135 -10.89 5.90 15.08
C LEU A 135 -10.39 6.83 16.19
N ASP A 136 -9.47 6.39 17.03
CA ASP A 136 -8.73 7.30 17.92
C ASP A 136 -7.58 7.95 17.14
N TYR A 137 -7.91 9.04 16.46
CA TYR A 137 -7.00 9.78 15.59
C TYR A 137 -6.46 11.02 16.31
N ARG A 138 -5.15 11.20 16.27
CA ARG A 138 -4.41 12.29 16.93
C ARG A 138 -3.59 13.13 15.95
N GLY A 139 -4.06 13.25 14.73
CA GLY A 139 -3.45 14.03 13.68
C GLY A 139 -2.56 13.22 12.74
N SER A 140 -1.96 13.91 11.79
CA SER A 140 -1.06 13.34 10.79
C SER A 140 0.29 14.05 10.81
N LYS A 141 1.26 13.43 10.14
CA LYS A 141 2.58 14.00 9.94
C LYS A 141 2.98 13.85 8.48
N ILE A 142 3.42 14.96 7.89
CA ILE A 142 4.16 14.87 6.64
C ILE A 142 5.56 14.37 6.96
N LEU A 143 5.89 13.22 6.42
CA LEU A 143 7.21 12.65 6.53
C LEU A 143 8.12 13.32 5.51
N GLY A 144 9.32 13.70 5.92
CA GLY A 144 10.33 14.26 5.03
C GLY A 144 10.73 13.28 3.93
N LYS A 145 11.48 13.76 2.95
CA LYS A 145 12.14 12.87 1.98
C LYS A 145 13.16 12.01 2.71
N SER A 146 13.02 10.71 2.63
CA SER A 146 14.02 9.80 3.15
C SER A 146 15.19 9.67 2.17
N TRP A 147 16.40 9.85 2.67
CA TRP A 147 17.62 9.57 1.91
C TRP A 147 17.81 8.07 1.63
N TYR A 148 17.16 7.22 2.41
CA TYR A 148 17.39 5.77 2.43
C TYR A 148 16.16 4.94 2.03
N GLY A 149 15.06 5.54 1.63
CA GLY A 149 13.87 4.79 1.20
C GLY A 149 13.16 3.98 2.31
N GLY A 150 13.78 3.85 3.46
CA GLY A 150 13.40 2.91 4.52
C GLY A 150 12.51 3.47 5.62
N ASN A 151 11.70 4.50 5.36
CA ASN A 151 10.82 5.07 6.39
C ASN A 151 9.57 4.25 6.64
N PHE A 152 9.24 3.32 5.76
CA PHE A 152 8.11 2.43 5.89
C PHE A 152 8.58 1.02 6.23
N PHE A 153 7.82 0.35 7.08
CA PHE A 153 8.03 -1.05 7.43
C PHE A 153 6.69 -1.74 7.59
N ASN A 154 6.61 -3.00 7.21
CA ASN A 154 5.41 -3.80 7.37
C ASN A 154 5.61 -4.91 8.41
N ARG A 155 4.51 -5.38 8.92
CA ARG A 155 4.45 -6.60 9.74
C ARG A 155 3.86 -7.75 8.93
N GLU A 156 4.05 -8.96 9.42
CA GLU A 156 3.42 -10.14 8.83
C GLU A 156 1.90 -10.05 8.98
N HIS A 157 1.21 -10.15 7.85
CA HIS A 157 -0.25 -10.18 7.78
C HIS A 157 -0.69 -10.77 6.43
N PRO A 158 -1.83 -11.49 6.35
CA PRO A 158 -2.33 -12.07 5.10
C PRO A 158 -2.48 -11.10 3.91
N ILE A 159 -2.66 -9.80 4.18
CA ILE A 159 -2.72 -8.77 3.12
C ILE A 159 -1.42 -8.69 2.29
N PHE A 160 -0.30 -9.12 2.88
CA PHE A 160 1.01 -9.17 2.22
C PHE A 160 1.35 -10.55 1.68
N MET A 161 0.36 -11.42 1.48
CA MET A 161 0.58 -12.76 0.96
C MET A 161 1.40 -12.72 -0.34
N ASN A 162 2.49 -13.50 -0.39
CA ASN A 162 3.47 -13.53 -1.47
C ASN A 162 4.35 -12.27 -1.61
N LEU A 163 4.30 -11.34 -0.66
CA LEU A 163 5.19 -10.19 -0.59
C LEU A 163 6.08 -10.29 0.66
N PRO A 164 7.26 -9.66 0.69
CA PRO A 164 8.09 -9.62 1.89
C PRO A 164 7.34 -8.96 3.06
N ALA A 165 7.42 -9.59 4.23
CA ALA A 165 6.84 -9.06 5.47
C ALA A 165 7.89 -9.02 6.58
N ASN A 166 7.57 -8.34 7.71
CA ASN A 166 8.50 -8.07 8.81
C ASN A 166 9.79 -7.36 8.35
N SER A 167 9.67 -6.46 7.37
CA SER A 167 10.81 -5.78 6.78
C SER A 167 10.54 -4.29 6.52
N ALA A 168 11.61 -3.52 6.33
CA ALA A 168 11.50 -2.20 5.73
C ALA A 168 11.08 -2.34 4.26
N PHE A 169 10.36 -1.34 3.76
CA PHE A 169 10.02 -1.27 2.34
C PHE A 169 11.29 -1.16 1.51
N ASN A 170 11.42 -2.06 0.56
CA ASN A 170 12.49 -2.11 -0.42
C ASN A 170 11.87 -1.98 -1.84
N TRP A 171 12.56 -2.44 -2.85
CA TRP A 171 12.16 -2.32 -4.26
C TRP A 171 10.75 -2.86 -4.54
N GLU A 172 10.33 -3.91 -3.85
CA GLU A 172 9.04 -4.59 -4.00
C GLU A 172 7.85 -3.69 -3.67
N TYR A 173 8.09 -2.69 -2.80
CA TYR A 173 7.08 -1.76 -2.31
C TYR A 173 7.25 -0.34 -2.84
N GLN A 174 8.22 -0.10 -3.72
CA GLN A 174 8.55 1.25 -4.18
C GLN A 174 7.37 1.95 -4.89
N CYS A 175 6.52 1.19 -5.57
CA CYS A 175 5.33 1.73 -6.23
C CYS A 175 4.30 2.32 -5.25
N PHE A 176 4.29 1.85 -3.98
CA PHE A 176 3.36 2.33 -2.96
C PHE A 176 3.91 3.48 -2.11
N ALA A 177 5.20 3.77 -2.21
CA ALA A 177 5.87 4.81 -1.43
C ALA A 177 6.84 5.59 -2.30
N THR A 178 6.31 6.20 -3.38
CA THR A 178 7.13 6.88 -4.37
C THR A 178 7.83 8.11 -3.79
N TYR A 179 9.06 8.33 -4.21
CA TYR A 179 9.92 9.40 -3.70
C TYR A 179 9.36 10.80 -3.94
N ASN A 180 8.56 10.97 -4.99
CA ASN A 180 8.08 12.27 -5.44
C ASN A 180 6.72 12.66 -4.84
N ARG A 181 6.02 11.77 -4.14
CA ARG A 181 4.74 12.06 -3.53
C ARG A 181 4.88 12.45 -2.06
N ARG A 182 3.87 13.16 -1.57
CA ARG A 182 3.78 13.57 -0.17
C ARG A 182 3.55 12.32 0.70
N ARG A 183 4.55 11.95 1.47
CA ARG A 183 4.44 10.86 2.43
C ARG A 183 3.73 11.35 3.68
N ILE A 184 2.66 10.72 4.04
CA ILE A 184 1.85 11.04 5.22
C ILE A 184 1.83 9.82 6.13
N GLY A 185 1.98 10.06 7.42
CA GLY A 185 1.71 9.07 8.46
C GLY A 185 0.55 9.52 9.33
N LEU A 186 -0.37 8.62 9.64
CA LEU A 186 -1.49 8.87 10.55
C LEU A 186 -1.10 8.48 11.97
N ARG A 187 -1.50 9.28 12.95
CA ARG A 187 -1.30 9.00 14.36
C ARG A 187 -2.61 8.43 14.92
N CYS A 188 -2.69 7.12 14.94
CA CYS A 188 -3.88 6.37 15.38
C CYS A 188 -3.52 5.44 16.53
N PHE A 189 -4.41 5.30 17.53
CA PHE A 189 -4.15 4.54 18.75
C PHE A 189 -5.05 3.33 18.94
N ASN A 190 -6.08 3.17 18.12
CA ASN A 190 -6.86 1.94 18.07
C ASN A 190 -6.69 1.26 16.70
N GLY A 191 -7.01 -0.01 16.64
CA GLY A 191 -6.81 -0.83 15.45
C GLY A 191 -5.39 -1.41 15.33
N GLU A 192 -5.13 -2.05 14.21
CA GLU A 192 -3.89 -2.74 13.90
C GLU A 192 -3.12 -2.03 12.80
N THR A 193 -1.93 -1.51 13.12
CA THR A 193 -1.02 -0.94 12.12
C THR A 193 -0.29 -2.05 11.40
N LEU A 194 -0.56 -2.20 10.10
CA LEU A 194 0.08 -3.18 9.23
C LEU A 194 1.32 -2.62 8.52
N VAL A 195 1.28 -1.33 8.17
CA VAL A 195 2.45 -0.59 7.69
C VAL A 195 2.66 0.59 8.61
N GLY A 196 3.80 0.58 9.28
CA GLY A 196 4.29 1.71 10.05
C GLY A 196 5.22 2.58 9.23
N CYS A 197 5.35 3.83 9.65
CA CYS A 197 6.35 4.74 9.10
C CYS A 197 6.95 5.60 10.21
N VAL A 198 8.20 6.00 10.03
CA VAL A 198 8.95 6.79 11.01
C VAL A 198 9.31 8.15 10.45
N SER A 199 9.37 9.15 11.32
CA SER A 199 9.91 10.47 10.99
C SER A 199 11.44 10.46 11.13
N ASP A 200 12.16 11.03 10.15
CA ASP A 200 13.62 10.96 10.02
C ASP A 200 14.41 11.37 11.25
N HIS A 201 13.91 12.30 12.03
CA HIS A 201 14.65 12.86 13.18
C HIS A 201 13.91 12.78 14.51
N LYS A 202 12.71 12.20 14.50
CA LYS A 202 11.91 12.03 15.70
C LYS A 202 11.63 10.54 15.87
N LYS A 203 11.81 10.03 17.06
CA LYS A 203 11.50 8.63 17.41
C LYS A 203 9.98 8.39 17.48
N GLU A 204 9.26 8.87 16.48
CA GLU A 204 7.80 8.76 16.39
C GLU A 204 7.44 7.80 15.26
N VAL A 205 6.51 6.91 15.56
CA VAL A 205 5.94 5.96 14.59
C VAL A 205 4.53 6.39 14.26
N TYR A 206 4.20 6.31 12.98
CA TYR A 206 2.89 6.63 12.41
C TYR A 206 2.38 5.42 11.63
N SER A 207 1.08 5.37 11.38
CA SER A 207 0.45 4.36 10.55
C SER A 207 0.36 4.83 9.10
N ALA A 208 0.77 3.98 8.17
CA ALA A 208 0.58 4.17 6.74
C ALA A 208 -0.46 3.20 6.15
N LEU A 209 -0.71 2.08 6.80
CA LEU A 209 -1.81 1.16 6.53
C LEU A 209 -2.31 0.63 7.86
N GLN A 210 -3.60 0.81 8.11
CA GLN A 210 -4.22 0.39 9.37
C GLN A 210 -5.54 -0.30 9.13
N VAL A 211 -5.82 -1.33 9.94
CA VAL A 211 -7.10 -2.02 10.03
C VAL A 211 -7.75 -1.68 11.36
N ILE A 212 -8.95 -1.15 11.30
CA ILE A 212 -9.72 -0.67 12.46
C ILE A 212 -10.97 -1.53 12.57
N PRO A 213 -11.16 -2.31 13.65
CA PRO A 213 -12.42 -3.01 13.90
C PRO A 213 -13.58 -2.01 14.05
N ALA A 214 -14.72 -2.30 13.42
CA ALA A 214 -15.93 -1.50 13.49
C ALA A 214 -17.15 -2.42 13.55
N GLY A 215 -17.68 -2.66 14.74
CA GLY A 215 -18.72 -3.68 14.94
C GLY A 215 -18.24 -5.08 14.58
N SER A 216 -18.96 -5.77 13.70
CA SER A 216 -18.54 -7.06 13.15
C SER A 216 -17.67 -6.92 11.90
N GLY A 217 -17.56 -5.72 11.34
CA GLY A 217 -16.76 -5.42 10.15
C GLY A 217 -15.48 -4.65 10.48
N LYS A 218 -14.95 -3.96 9.49
CA LYS A 218 -13.69 -3.23 9.64
C LYS A 218 -13.57 -2.07 8.65
N VAL A 219 -12.76 -1.10 9.04
CA VAL A 219 -12.27 -0.03 8.16
C VAL A 219 -10.78 -0.26 7.92
N ILE A 220 -10.37 -0.20 6.66
CA ILE A 220 -8.97 -0.20 6.26
C ILE A 220 -8.66 1.20 5.71
N ILE A 221 -7.66 1.86 6.25
CA ILE A 221 -7.23 3.17 5.80
C ILE A 221 -5.73 3.16 5.46
N THR A 222 -5.37 3.74 4.34
CA THR A 222 -3.97 3.79 3.91
C THR A 222 -3.58 5.17 3.39
N THR A 223 -2.34 5.53 3.66
CA THR A 223 -1.66 6.71 3.11
C THR A 223 -0.68 6.32 2.00
N LEU A 224 -0.59 5.03 1.68
CA LEU A 224 0.27 4.53 0.61
C LEU A 224 -0.27 4.97 -0.74
N ASP A 225 0.63 5.21 -1.68
CA ASP A 225 0.26 5.56 -3.04
C ASP A 225 -0.42 4.38 -3.73
N ILE A 226 -1.47 4.65 -4.48
CA ILE A 226 -1.97 3.70 -5.46
C ILE A 226 -1.19 3.96 -6.74
N PRO A 227 -0.56 2.94 -7.33
CA PRO A 227 0.12 3.08 -8.61
C PRO A 227 -0.88 3.55 -9.67
N ALA A 228 -0.54 4.65 -10.35
CA ALA A 228 -1.32 5.19 -11.46
C ALA A 228 -0.89 4.56 -12.78
#